data_cb99374c14a1995308007ed1639a7754
#
_entry.id   cb99374c14a1995308007ed1639a7754
#
_cell.length_a   1.000
_cell.length_b   1.000
_cell.length_c   1.000
_cell.angle_alpha   90.00
_cell.angle_beta   90.00
_cell.angle_gamma   90.00
#
_symmetry.space_group_name_H-M   'P 1'
#
loop_
_entity.id
_entity.type
_entity.pdbx_description
1 polymer ?
#
loop_
_entity_poly.entity_id
_entity_poly.type
_entity_poly.pdbx_seq_one_letter_code
_entity_poly.pdbx_strand_id
1 'polypeptide(L)'
;MALPLLNYFANGEWVDAPENESRLEVLAADSFVLDDGDIVGFPRHRERFFAAVVDAGVDDTEAFDDFVERCLLWFPREGRWFPRLDVVTNGDSTWFRYHHRLAPVASNTAILAVARAHTREVPWRKGPDLERMAALRASVSHLADEALILAEDGVVVEGAYSAIVVIDSDAGQFCVTPSKYPRIDSITEQIVSECVRDDHFEVIKRAHTVSELEGKEVWVLSALHGIRVATAIVDGPPLEVNLDRRDHFQELWREYDYPLDGVF
;
A
#
# COMPACT_ATOMS: atom_id res chain seq x y z
N MET A 1 -29.04 8.51 0.32
CA MET A 1 -28.96 7.47 1.38
C MET A 1 -27.48 7.18 1.55
N ALA A 2 -26.93 7.27 2.77
CA ALA A 2 -25.50 6.97 2.96
C ALA A 2 -25.25 5.49 2.63
N LEU A 3 -24.17 5.19 1.89
CA LEU A 3 -23.75 3.83 1.62
C LEU A 3 -23.37 3.13 2.94
N PRO A 4 -23.70 1.84 3.13
CA PRO A 4 -23.20 1.08 4.25
C PRO A 4 -21.67 1.03 4.22
N LEU A 5 -21.04 0.92 5.40
CA LEU A 5 -19.58 0.91 5.52
C LEU A 5 -18.94 -0.32 4.84
N LEU A 6 -19.69 -1.43 4.78
CA LEU A 6 -19.29 -2.69 4.15
C LEU A 6 -20.39 -3.14 3.18
N ASN A 7 -19.98 -3.57 2.01
CA ASN A 7 -20.86 -4.08 0.96
C ASN A 7 -20.27 -5.36 0.39
N TYR A 8 -21.08 -6.39 0.26
CA TYR A 8 -20.69 -7.70 -0.26
C TYR A 8 -21.25 -7.90 -1.66
N PHE A 9 -20.47 -8.53 -2.53
CA PHE A 9 -20.83 -8.78 -3.92
C PHE A 9 -20.57 -10.25 -4.27
N ALA A 10 -21.57 -10.91 -4.82
CA ALA A 10 -21.48 -12.28 -5.30
C ALA A 10 -22.52 -12.52 -6.41
N ASN A 11 -22.22 -13.40 -7.35
CA ASN A 11 -23.11 -13.78 -8.45
C ASN A 11 -23.63 -12.57 -9.27
N GLY A 12 -22.77 -11.54 -9.48
CA GLY A 12 -23.12 -10.34 -10.25
C GLY A 12 -23.98 -9.31 -9.49
N GLU A 13 -24.24 -9.48 -8.20
CA GLU A 13 -25.13 -8.61 -7.42
C GLU A 13 -24.55 -8.23 -6.06
N TRP A 14 -24.99 -7.08 -5.55
CA TRP A 14 -24.76 -6.73 -4.14
C TRP A 14 -25.66 -7.58 -3.25
N VAL A 15 -25.08 -8.23 -2.26
CA VAL A 15 -25.76 -9.17 -1.37
C VAL A 15 -25.65 -8.72 0.09
N ASP A 16 -26.52 -9.25 0.93
CA ASP A 16 -26.41 -9.06 2.37
C ASP A 16 -25.12 -9.66 2.93
N ALA A 17 -24.66 -9.13 4.08
CA ALA A 17 -23.50 -9.67 4.77
C ALA A 17 -23.70 -11.17 5.08
N PRO A 18 -22.68 -12.02 4.83
CA PRO A 18 -22.77 -13.43 5.15
C PRO A 18 -22.85 -13.66 6.65
N GLU A 19 -23.45 -14.77 7.05
CA GLU A 19 -23.44 -15.18 8.46
C GLU A 19 -22.00 -15.32 8.97
N ASN A 20 -21.77 -14.93 10.22
CA ASN A 20 -20.44 -14.96 10.85
C ASN A 20 -19.36 -14.13 10.15
N GLU A 21 -19.71 -12.93 9.69
CA GLU A 21 -18.81 -11.97 9.03
C GLU A 21 -17.44 -11.83 9.73
N SER A 22 -17.40 -11.89 11.06
CA SER A 22 -16.16 -11.78 11.84
C SER A 22 -15.19 -12.97 11.69
N ARG A 23 -15.60 -14.04 11.01
CA ARG A 23 -14.79 -15.25 10.78
C ARG A 23 -14.31 -15.35 9.33
N LEU A 24 -14.65 -14.39 8.51
CA LEU A 24 -14.21 -14.39 7.11
C LEU A 24 -12.71 -14.16 7.03
N GLU A 25 -12.03 -14.99 6.24
CA GLU A 25 -10.63 -14.83 5.91
C GLU A 25 -10.46 -13.90 4.70
N VAL A 26 -9.50 -13.00 4.76
CA VAL A 26 -9.17 -12.13 3.61
C VAL A 26 -8.19 -12.85 2.71
N LEU A 27 -8.61 -13.19 1.50
CA LEU A 27 -7.78 -13.86 0.50
C LEU A 27 -6.90 -12.90 -0.28
N ALA A 28 -7.44 -11.77 -0.69
CA ALA A 28 -6.76 -10.72 -1.43
C ALA A 28 -7.36 -9.36 -1.10
N ALA A 29 -6.57 -8.29 -1.15
CA ALA A 29 -7.07 -6.94 -0.93
C ALA A 29 -6.25 -5.89 -1.70
N ASP A 30 -6.88 -4.76 -2.00
CA ASP A 30 -6.19 -3.54 -2.40
C ASP A 30 -6.83 -2.31 -1.75
N SER A 31 -6.06 -1.22 -1.68
CA SER A 31 -6.52 0.07 -1.14
C SER A 31 -5.72 1.19 -1.78
N PHE A 32 -6.38 2.28 -2.07
CA PHE A 32 -5.82 3.48 -2.68
C PHE A 32 -6.52 4.71 -2.13
N VAL A 33 -5.89 5.87 -2.25
CA VAL A 33 -6.56 7.15 -1.98
C VAL A 33 -7.40 7.53 -3.20
N LEU A 34 -8.60 7.93 -2.90
CA LEU A 34 -9.51 8.61 -3.80
C LEU A 34 -9.64 10.04 -3.26
N ASP A 35 -9.18 11.03 -4.01
CA ASP A 35 -9.12 12.44 -3.62
C ASP A 35 -9.87 13.28 -4.66
N ASP A 36 -11.05 13.80 -4.28
CA ASP A 36 -11.94 14.56 -5.15
C ASP A 36 -12.24 13.92 -6.53
N GLY A 37 -12.37 12.58 -6.54
CA GLY A 37 -12.66 11.80 -7.75
C GLY A 37 -11.43 11.26 -8.49
N ASP A 38 -10.22 11.57 -8.03
CA ASP A 38 -8.96 11.12 -8.65
C ASP A 38 -8.28 10.01 -7.84
N ILE A 39 -7.69 9.05 -8.54
CA ILE A 39 -6.96 7.92 -7.93
C ILE A 39 -5.59 7.79 -8.58
N VAL A 40 -4.51 8.00 -7.83
CA VAL A 40 -3.16 7.79 -8.36
C VAL A 40 -2.92 6.33 -8.70
N GLY A 41 -2.60 6.05 -9.96
CA GLY A 41 -2.22 4.74 -10.44
C GLY A 41 -3.32 3.67 -10.39
N PHE A 42 -4.60 4.03 -10.50
CA PHE A 42 -5.72 3.08 -10.41
C PHE A 42 -5.59 1.85 -11.32
N PRO A 43 -5.18 1.96 -12.60
CA PRO A 43 -4.99 0.78 -13.45
C PRO A 43 -4.03 -0.24 -12.84
N ARG A 44 -2.92 0.20 -12.23
CA ARG A 44 -1.95 -0.67 -11.56
C ARG A 44 -2.51 -1.28 -10.27
N HIS A 45 -3.31 -0.53 -9.51
CA HIS A 45 -4.02 -1.06 -8.34
C HIS A 45 -4.99 -2.16 -8.73
N ARG A 46 -5.78 -1.95 -9.79
CA ARG A 46 -6.70 -2.97 -10.34
C ARG A 46 -5.95 -4.22 -10.78
N GLU A 47 -4.86 -4.06 -11.54
CA GLU A 47 -4.03 -5.16 -12.02
C GLU A 47 -3.41 -5.96 -10.87
N ARG A 48 -2.83 -5.28 -9.86
CA ARG A 48 -2.29 -5.95 -8.67
C ARG A 48 -3.37 -6.69 -7.89
N PHE A 49 -4.55 -6.10 -7.73
CA PHE A 49 -5.67 -6.74 -7.04
C PHE A 49 -6.14 -7.97 -7.83
N PHE A 50 -6.29 -7.87 -9.15
CA PHE A 50 -6.63 -8.99 -10.01
C PHE A 50 -5.62 -10.14 -9.87
N ALA A 51 -4.33 -9.85 -9.99
CA ALA A 51 -3.27 -10.84 -9.82
C ALA A 51 -3.32 -11.53 -8.44
N ALA A 52 -3.61 -10.77 -7.38
CA ALA A 52 -3.77 -11.30 -6.03
C ALA A 52 -5.02 -12.20 -5.89
N VAL A 53 -6.11 -11.87 -6.56
CA VAL A 53 -7.34 -12.67 -6.60
C VAL A 53 -7.10 -14.00 -7.30
N VAL A 54 -6.43 -13.98 -8.46
CA VAL A 54 -6.06 -15.19 -9.21
C VAL A 54 -5.08 -16.06 -8.41
N ASP A 55 -4.04 -15.46 -7.80
CA ASP A 55 -3.07 -16.17 -6.93
C ASP A 55 -3.75 -16.81 -5.69
N ALA A 56 -4.88 -16.25 -5.26
CA ALA A 56 -5.71 -16.82 -4.19
C ALA A 56 -6.60 -17.99 -4.64
N GLY A 57 -6.59 -18.35 -5.92
CA GLY A 57 -7.41 -19.43 -6.48
C GLY A 57 -8.87 -19.02 -6.77
N VAL A 58 -9.12 -17.74 -6.94
CA VAL A 58 -10.44 -17.21 -7.34
C VAL A 58 -10.41 -16.90 -8.83
N ASP A 59 -10.96 -17.81 -9.64
CA ASP A 59 -10.81 -17.78 -11.10
C ASP A 59 -11.96 -17.08 -11.83
N ASP A 60 -12.94 -16.51 -11.09
CA ASP A 60 -14.08 -15.82 -11.68
C ASP A 60 -13.71 -14.39 -12.10
N THR A 61 -13.13 -14.27 -13.28
CA THR A 61 -12.68 -13.00 -13.85
C THR A 61 -13.83 -12.08 -14.25
N GLU A 62 -14.98 -12.64 -14.64
CA GLU A 62 -16.17 -11.85 -14.98
C GLU A 62 -16.75 -11.19 -13.73
N ALA A 63 -16.88 -11.95 -12.64
CA ALA A 63 -17.33 -11.39 -11.35
C ALA A 63 -16.34 -10.34 -10.79
N PHE A 64 -15.04 -10.49 -11.03
CA PHE A 64 -14.04 -9.48 -10.67
C PHE A 64 -14.28 -8.15 -11.40
N ASP A 65 -14.44 -8.21 -12.72
CA ASP A 65 -14.63 -7.02 -13.54
C ASP A 65 -15.94 -6.32 -13.19
N ASP A 66 -17.03 -7.07 -13.08
CA ASP A 66 -18.34 -6.59 -12.65
C ASP A 66 -18.27 -5.89 -11.27
N PHE A 67 -17.55 -6.51 -10.30
CA PHE A 67 -17.37 -5.94 -8.99
C PHE A 67 -16.63 -4.60 -9.04
N VAL A 68 -15.51 -4.54 -9.77
CA VAL A 68 -14.70 -3.31 -9.88
C VAL A 68 -15.49 -2.20 -10.57
N GLU A 69 -16.21 -2.49 -11.66
CA GLU A 69 -17.07 -1.52 -12.35
C GLU A 69 -18.15 -0.96 -11.43
N ARG A 70 -18.81 -1.82 -10.65
CA ARG A 70 -19.81 -1.36 -9.67
C ARG A 70 -19.23 -0.54 -8.54
N CYS A 71 -18.01 -0.84 -8.10
CA CYS A 71 -17.30 0.00 -7.13
C CYS A 71 -17.00 1.39 -7.71
N LEU A 72 -16.56 1.48 -8.97
CA LEU A 72 -16.30 2.75 -9.65
C LEU A 72 -17.53 3.66 -9.72
N LEU A 73 -18.72 3.08 -9.90
CA LEU A 73 -19.99 3.81 -9.86
C LEU A 73 -20.32 4.37 -8.46
N TRP A 74 -19.82 3.73 -7.41
CA TRP A 74 -20.11 4.06 -6.02
C TRP A 74 -19.03 4.94 -5.37
N PHE A 75 -17.87 5.09 -6.00
CA PHE A 75 -16.80 5.92 -5.46
C PHE A 75 -17.24 7.38 -5.36
N PRO A 76 -17.04 8.01 -4.20
CA PRO A 76 -17.33 9.43 -4.02
C PRO A 76 -16.52 10.30 -4.99
N ARG A 77 -17.17 11.33 -5.52
CA ARG A 77 -16.52 12.33 -6.39
C ARG A 77 -15.99 13.55 -5.64
N GLU A 78 -16.29 13.63 -4.35
CA GLU A 78 -15.88 14.74 -3.48
C GLU A 78 -15.26 14.21 -2.19
N GLY A 79 -14.28 14.93 -1.66
CA GLY A 79 -13.59 14.61 -0.43
C GLY A 79 -12.55 13.52 -0.57
N ARG A 80 -11.90 13.21 0.55
CA ARG A 80 -10.76 12.31 0.58
C ARG A 80 -11.11 10.99 1.25
N TRP A 81 -11.04 9.91 0.47
CA TRP A 81 -11.45 8.55 0.87
C TRP A 81 -10.29 7.57 0.73
N PHE A 82 -10.39 6.47 1.47
CA PHE A 82 -9.42 5.37 1.39
C PHE A 82 -10.17 4.03 1.31
N PRO A 83 -10.87 3.79 0.20
CA PRO A 83 -11.60 2.54 0.02
C PRO A 83 -10.66 1.34 0.08
N ARG A 84 -11.21 0.18 0.46
CA ARG A 84 -10.56 -1.10 0.31
C ARG A 84 -11.48 -2.04 -0.46
N LEU A 85 -10.94 -2.64 -1.49
CA LEU A 85 -11.52 -3.76 -2.21
C LEU A 85 -10.83 -5.02 -1.68
N ASP A 86 -11.61 -6.04 -1.32
CA ASP A 86 -11.04 -7.31 -0.93
C ASP A 86 -11.92 -8.50 -1.35
N VAL A 87 -11.32 -9.68 -1.32
CA VAL A 87 -11.99 -10.96 -1.49
C VAL A 87 -11.89 -11.71 -0.18
N VAL A 88 -13.02 -12.21 0.28
CA VAL A 88 -13.13 -12.94 1.55
C VAL A 88 -13.80 -14.29 1.37
N THR A 89 -13.48 -15.22 2.25
CA THR A 89 -14.07 -16.56 2.24
C THR A 89 -14.41 -17.03 3.65
N ASN A 90 -15.39 -17.95 3.76
CA ASN A 90 -15.64 -18.76 4.95
C ASN A 90 -15.18 -20.22 4.76
N GLY A 91 -14.45 -20.51 3.68
CA GLY A 91 -14.02 -21.83 3.26
C GLY A 91 -14.94 -22.51 2.25
N ASP A 92 -16.25 -22.26 2.30
CA ASP A 92 -17.23 -22.86 1.38
C ASP A 92 -17.68 -21.91 0.28
N SER A 93 -17.69 -20.62 0.56
CA SER A 93 -18.13 -19.55 -0.33
C SER A 93 -17.17 -18.38 -0.31
N THR A 94 -17.18 -17.62 -1.39
CA THR A 94 -16.30 -16.44 -1.60
C THR A 94 -17.15 -15.23 -1.97
N TRP A 95 -16.77 -14.07 -1.46
CA TRP A 95 -17.40 -12.79 -1.76
C TRP A 95 -16.34 -11.76 -2.09
N PHE A 96 -16.62 -10.90 -3.05
CA PHE A 96 -15.96 -9.61 -3.16
C PHE A 96 -16.56 -8.65 -2.15
N ARG A 97 -15.74 -7.73 -1.61
CA ARG A 97 -16.20 -6.82 -0.58
C ARG A 97 -15.62 -5.42 -0.78
N TYR A 98 -16.49 -4.44 -0.71
CA TYR A 98 -16.14 -3.02 -0.76
C TYR A 98 -16.25 -2.39 0.61
N HIS A 99 -15.16 -1.79 1.09
CA HIS A 99 -15.14 -0.99 2.31
C HIS A 99 -15.15 0.49 1.96
N HIS A 100 -16.21 1.16 2.32
CA HIS A 100 -16.35 2.60 2.17
C HIS A 100 -15.74 3.29 3.40
N ARG A 101 -14.54 3.86 3.28
CA ARG A 101 -13.78 4.42 4.39
C ARG A 101 -13.30 5.83 4.08
N LEU A 102 -13.42 6.74 5.04
CA LEU A 102 -12.72 8.03 4.97
C LEU A 102 -11.20 7.81 5.02
N ALA A 103 -10.47 8.64 4.28
CA ALA A 103 -9.02 8.62 4.37
C ALA A 103 -8.55 9.22 5.70
N PRO A 104 -7.61 8.59 6.40
CA PRO A 104 -6.89 9.24 7.48
C PRO A 104 -6.18 10.51 6.98
N VAL A 105 -5.86 11.41 7.90
CA VAL A 105 -5.10 12.63 7.57
C VAL A 105 -3.74 12.24 6.98
N ALA A 106 -3.39 12.87 5.86
CA ALA A 106 -2.10 12.65 5.23
C ALA A 106 -0.97 13.27 6.08
N SER A 107 0.19 12.60 6.04
CA SER A 107 1.43 13.11 6.64
C SER A 107 2.54 13.08 5.58
N ASN A 108 3.45 14.03 5.62
CA ASN A 108 4.63 14.11 4.76
C ASN A 108 5.90 13.56 5.43
N THR A 109 5.83 13.20 6.71
CA THR A 109 6.94 12.61 7.47
C THR A 109 6.52 11.35 8.20
N ALA A 110 7.49 10.56 8.65
CA ALA A 110 7.27 9.40 9.50
C ALA A 110 8.43 9.18 10.46
N ILE A 111 8.12 8.72 11.68
CA ILE A 111 9.08 8.10 12.60
C ILE A 111 8.96 6.59 12.41
N LEU A 112 10.10 5.90 12.33
CA LEU A 112 10.17 4.47 12.11
C LEU A 112 10.62 3.75 13.39
N ALA A 113 10.13 2.54 13.61
CA ALA A 113 10.67 1.66 14.64
C ALA A 113 10.77 0.24 14.12
N VAL A 114 11.85 -0.46 14.49
CA VAL A 114 12.03 -1.87 14.13
C VAL A 114 11.02 -2.72 14.90
N ALA A 115 10.18 -3.44 14.19
CA ALA A 115 9.31 -4.43 14.79
C ALA A 115 10.07 -5.72 15.05
N ARG A 116 9.93 -6.26 16.27
CA ARG A 116 10.65 -7.48 16.70
C ARG A 116 10.08 -8.79 16.17
N ALA A 117 8.92 -8.77 15.57
CA ALA A 117 8.26 -9.95 15.02
C ALA A 117 7.91 -9.69 13.55
N HIS A 118 8.16 -10.46 12.83
CA HIS A 118 7.93 -11.40 11.78
C HIS A 118 7.14 -10.94 10.56
N THR A 119 7.68 -11.35 9.49
CA THR A 119 7.29 -11.59 8.10
C THR A 119 5.82 -11.97 7.91
N ARG A 120 5.31 -11.61 6.74
CA ARG A 120 4.03 -12.07 6.20
C ARG A 120 4.08 -13.58 5.94
N GLU A 121 2.93 -14.24 6.01
CA GLU A 121 2.78 -15.65 5.56
C GLU A 121 2.74 -15.72 4.04
N VAL A 122 2.11 -14.72 3.40
CA VAL A 122 2.04 -14.61 1.94
C VAL A 122 2.59 -13.24 1.53
N PRO A 123 3.92 -13.05 1.54
CA PRO A 123 4.55 -11.73 1.43
C PRO A 123 4.33 -11.03 0.08
N TRP A 124 4.05 -11.77 -0.99
CA TRP A 124 3.79 -11.20 -2.32
C TRP A 124 2.32 -10.83 -2.55
N ARG A 125 1.38 -11.33 -1.72
CA ARG A 125 -0.06 -11.09 -1.88
C ARG A 125 -0.61 -10.18 -0.78
N LYS A 126 -1.13 -9.04 -1.17
CA LYS A 126 -1.79 -8.14 -0.25
C LYS A 126 -3.17 -8.70 0.12
N GLY A 127 -3.45 -8.84 1.40
CA GLY A 127 -4.73 -9.36 1.92
C GLY A 127 -4.55 -10.23 3.15
N PRO A 128 -4.03 -11.46 3.04
CA PRO A 128 -4.01 -12.45 4.13
C PRO A 128 -3.41 -11.95 5.44
N ASP A 129 -2.35 -11.16 5.36
CA ASP A 129 -1.60 -10.67 6.51
C ASP A 129 -2.06 -9.32 7.06
N LEU A 130 -3.22 -8.78 6.66
CA LEU A 130 -3.66 -7.44 7.07
C LEU A 130 -3.78 -7.29 8.59
N GLU A 131 -4.34 -8.26 9.29
CA GLU A 131 -4.47 -8.22 10.75
C GLU A 131 -3.11 -8.31 11.44
N ARG A 132 -2.22 -9.16 10.94
CA ARG A 132 -0.85 -9.29 11.43
C ARG A 132 -0.07 -7.98 11.26
N MET A 133 -0.17 -7.35 10.10
CA MET A 133 0.47 -6.06 9.84
C MET A 133 -0.13 -4.93 10.69
N ALA A 134 -1.45 -4.97 10.94
CA ALA A 134 -2.10 -4.04 11.87
C ALA A 134 -1.57 -4.21 13.31
N ALA A 135 -1.47 -5.45 13.79
CA ALA A 135 -0.91 -5.74 15.11
C ALA A 135 0.57 -5.32 15.21
N LEU A 136 1.35 -5.55 14.16
CA LEU A 136 2.75 -5.16 14.10
C LEU A 136 2.91 -3.62 14.20
N ARG A 137 2.15 -2.87 13.40
CA ARG A 137 2.15 -1.41 13.48
C ARG A 137 1.67 -0.91 14.84
N ALA A 138 0.62 -1.52 15.40
CA ALA A 138 0.10 -1.17 16.72
C ALA A 138 1.16 -1.37 17.83
N SER A 139 2.02 -2.37 17.72
CA SER A 139 3.06 -2.65 18.72
C SER A 139 4.09 -1.53 18.86
N VAL A 140 4.28 -0.72 17.83
CA VAL A 140 5.22 0.42 17.82
C VAL A 140 4.53 1.79 17.84
N SER A 141 3.20 1.83 17.77
CA SER A 141 2.42 3.07 17.59
C SER A 141 2.57 4.12 18.69
N HIS A 142 3.09 3.74 19.86
CA HIS A 142 3.41 4.65 20.97
C HIS A 142 4.75 5.37 20.78
N LEU A 143 5.58 4.98 19.81
CA LEU A 143 6.92 5.52 19.54
C LEU A 143 7.10 5.96 18.08
N ALA A 144 6.37 5.35 17.14
CA ALA A 144 6.61 5.49 15.72
C ALA A 144 5.30 5.44 14.89
N ASP A 145 5.38 5.99 13.68
CA ASP A 145 4.29 6.04 12.72
C ASP A 145 4.25 4.79 11.84
N GLU A 146 5.38 4.11 11.68
CA GLU A 146 5.51 2.92 10.84
C GLU A 146 6.45 1.89 11.47
N ALA A 147 6.12 0.61 11.30
CA ALA A 147 6.92 -0.52 11.76
C ALA A 147 7.82 -1.03 10.63
N LEU A 148 9.14 -1.03 10.84
CA LEU A 148 10.08 -1.64 9.91
C LEU A 148 10.12 -3.16 10.08
N ILE A 149 9.99 -3.87 8.97
CA ILE A 149 10.10 -5.32 8.88
C ILE A 149 11.51 -5.66 8.36
N LEU A 150 12.23 -6.46 9.13
CA LEU A 150 13.57 -6.92 8.78
C LEU A 150 13.53 -8.38 8.35
N ALA A 151 14.38 -8.73 7.37
CA ALA A 151 14.72 -10.11 7.07
C ALA A 151 15.62 -10.70 8.17
N GLU A 152 15.83 -12.02 8.15
CA GLU A 152 16.65 -12.72 9.14
C GLU A 152 18.12 -12.24 9.15
N ASP A 153 18.63 -11.77 8.01
CA ASP A 153 19.97 -11.18 7.86
C ASP A 153 20.03 -9.69 8.28
N GLY A 154 18.96 -9.14 8.85
CA GLY A 154 18.88 -7.77 9.35
C GLY A 154 18.61 -6.71 8.28
N VAL A 155 18.34 -7.12 7.03
CA VAL A 155 18.00 -6.19 5.94
C VAL A 155 16.60 -5.65 6.12
N VAL A 156 16.44 -4.33 5.91
CA VAL A 156 15.12 -3.66 5.86
C VAL A 156 14.39 -4.10 4.59
N VAL A 157 13.24 -4.76 4.75
CA VAL A 157 12.45 -5.29 3.64
C VAL A 157 11.34 -4.33 3.22
N GLU A 158 10.49 -3.96 4.17
CA GLU A 158 9.35 -3.07 3.96
C GLU A 158 8.87 -2.48 5.30
N GLY A 159 7.89 -1.58 5.28
CA GLY A 159 7.08 -1.23 6.44
C GLY A 159 5.83 -2.10 6.53
N ALA A 160 5.12 -2.08 7.67
CA ALA A 160 3.88 -2.84 7.82
C ALA A 160 2.83 -2.47 6.74
N TYR A 161 2.78 -1.19 6.35
CA TYR A 161 1.84 -0.67 5.33
C TYR A 161 2.52 0.07 4.18
N SER A 162 3.84 0.00 4.07
CA SER A 162 4.61 0.83 3.14
C SER A 162 5.79 0.09 2.54
N ALA A 163 6.21 0.52 1.35
CA ALA A 163 7.54 0.20 0.86
C ALA A 163 8.55 1.19 1.46
N ILE A 164 9.78 0.72 1.66
CA ILE A 164 10.90 1.54 2.16
C ILE A 164 11.93 1.64 1.05
N VAL A 165 12.30 2.86 0.71
CA VAL A 165 13.35 3.14 -0.26
C VAL A 165 14.40 4.06 0.36
N VAL A 166 15.62 3.96 -0.14
CA VAL A 166 16.77 4.72 0.37
C VAL A 166 17.33 5.57 -0.76
N ILE A 167 17.54 6.85 -0.51
CA ILE A 167 18.15 7.76 -1.46
C ILE A 167 19.60 7.97 -1.04
N ASP A 168 20.51 7.64 -1.93
CA ASP A 168 21.93 7.96 -1.86
C ASP A 168 22.19 9.20 -2.71
N SER A 169 22.08 10.38 -2.09
CA SER A 169 22.21 11.67 -2.78
C SER A 169 23.58 11.85 -3.40
N ASP A 170 24.65 11.38 -2.72
CA ASP A 170 26.02 11.50 -3.20
C ASP A 170 26.27 10.65 -4.46
N ALA A 171 25.62 9.49 -4.54
CA ALA A 171 25.72 8.60 -5.69
C ALA A 171 24.66 8.86 -6.76
N GLY A 172 23.66 9.71 -6.51
CA GLY A 172 22.49 9.89 -7.40
C GLY A 172 21.65 8.62 -7.55
N GLN A 173 21.53 7.82 -6.47
CA GLN A 173 20.90 6.52 -6.51
C GLN A 173 19.60 6.49 -5.69
N PHE A 174 18.59 5.87 -6.28
CA PHE A 174 17.33 5.50 -5.64
C PHE A 174 17.32 3.98 -5.44
N CYS A 175 17.49 3.56 -4.18
CA CYS A 175 17.70 2.17 -3.81
C CYS A 175 16.37 1.52 -3.40
N VAL A 176 15.93 0.51 -4.15
CA VAL A 176 14.77 -0.32 -3.82
C VAL A 176 15.21 -1.68 -3.29
N THR A 177 14.39 -2.27 -2.42
CA THR A 177 14.67 -3.59 -1.85
C THR A 177 14.75 -4.66 -2.96
N PRO A 178 15.81 -5.50 -3.00
CA PRO A 178 15.95 -6.55 -4.00
C PRO A 178 14.83 -7.60 -3.91
N SER A 179 14.44 -8.15 -5.06
CA SER A 179 13.35 -9.14 -5.17
C SER A 179 13.60 -10.48 -4.47
N LYS A 180 14.84 -10.76 -4.05
CA LYS A 180 15.14 -11.92 -3.20
C LYS A 180 14.52 -11.82 -1.80
N TYR A 181 14.09 -10.62 -1.37
CA TYR A 181 13.34 -10.39 -0.16
C TYR A 181 11.87 -10.24 -0.53
N PRO A 182 11.05 -11.29 -0.35
CA PRO A 182 9.65 -11.27 -0.75
C PRO A 182 8.88 -10.23 0.05
N ARG A 183 8.12 -9.38 -0.64
CA ARG A 183 7.28 -8.32 -0.08
C ARG A 183 6.17 -7.95 -1.04
N ILE A 184 5.27 -7.10 -0.59
CA ILE A 184 4.22 -6.57 -1.47
C ILE A 184 4.85 -5.70 -2.58
N ASP A 185 4.41 -5.93 -3.80
CA ASP A 185 4.76 -5.07 -4.93
C ASP A 185 4.00 -3.73 -4.82
N SER A 186 4.71 -2.69 -4.41
CA SER A 186 4.12 -1.40 -4.08
C SER A 186 3.88 -0.56 -5.34
N ILE A 187 2.62 -0.22 -5.61
CA ILE A 187 2.27 0.67 -6.73
C ILE A 187 2.92 2.05 -6.58
N THR A 188 2.93 2.59 -5.36
CA THR A 188 3.60 3.87 -5.09
C THR A 188 5.09 3.80 -5.38
N GLU A 189 5.79 2.71 -5.02
CA GLU A 189 7.20 2.52 -5.35
C GLU A 189 7.44 2.43 -6.85
N GLN A 190 6.58 1.71 -7.59
CA GLN A 190 6.68 1.62 -9.05
C GLN A 190 6.60 2.99 -9.69
N ILE A 191 5.57 3.79 -9.37
CA ILE A 191 5.37 5.13 -9.93
C ILE A 191 6.52 6.06 -9.54
N VAL A 192 6.87 6.12 -8.25
CA VAL A 192 7.98 6.97 -7.79
C VAL A 192 9.30 6.56 -8.44
N SER A 193 9.52 5.25 -8.67
CA SER A 193 10.71 4.76 -9.39
C SER A 193 10.76 5.23 -10.86
N GLU A 194 9.63 5.47 -11.49
CA GLU A 194 9.57 6.06 -12.83
C GLU A 194 9.89 7.55 -12.75
N CYS A 195 9.23 8.31 -11.87
CA CYS A 195 9.47 9.73 -11.66
C CYS A 195 10.97 10.03 -11.38
N VAL A 196 11.62 9.27 -10.51
CA VAL A 196 13.03 9.51 -10.15
C VAL A 196 14.00 9.20 -11.30
N ARG A 197 13.66 8.22 -12.19
CA ARG A 197 14.46 7.97 -13.39
C ARG A 197 14.41 9.14 -14.38
N ASP A 198 13.23 9.73 -14.55
CA ASP A 198 13.04 10.88 -15.43
C ASP A 198 13.79 12.10 -14.89
N ASP A 199 13.99 12.19 -13.58
CA ASP A 199 14.78 13.22 -12.88
C ASP A 199 16.25 12.80 -12.63
N HIS A 200 16.77 11.87 -13.44
CA HIS A 200 18.18 11.46 -13.49
C HIS A 200 18.73 10.67 -12.31
N PHE A 201 17.89 10.12 -11.41
CA PHE A 201 18.35 9.14 -10.44
C PHE A 201 18.50 7.75 -11.07
N GLU A 202 19.57 7.05 -10.70
CA GLU A 202 19.72 5.65 -11.02
C GLU A 202 18.90 4.78 -10.05
N VAL A 203 17.87 4.10 -10.55
CA VAL A 203 17.09 3.14 -9.73
C VAL A 203 17.83 1.81 -9.66
N ILE A 204 18.30 1.46 -8.47
CA ILE A 204 19.08 0.24 -8.23
C ILE A 204 18.43 -0.66 -7.17
N LYS A 205 18.67 -1.96 -7.29
CA LYS A 205 18.28 -2.94 -6.28
C LYS A 205 19.40 -3.12 -5.26
N ARG A 206 19.27 -2.49 -4.10
CA ARG A 206 20.26 -2.57 -3.02
C ARG A 206 19.59 -2.85 -1.69
N ALA A 207 20.10 -3.84 -0.97
CA ALA A 207 19.69 -4.13 0.40
C ALA A 207 20.44 -3.23 1.38
N HIS A 208 19.75 -2.77 2.42
CA HIS A 208 20.35 -2.01 3.52
C HIS A 208 19.90 -2.59 4.85
N THR A 209 20.84 -2.72 5.78
CA THR A 209 20.54 -2.90 7.20
C THR A 209 20.21 -1.55 7.84
N VAL A 210 19.62 -1.57 9.04
CA VAL A 210 19.28 -0.31 9.75
C VAL A 210 20.53 0.56 9.98
N SER A 211 21.69 -0.04 10.29
CA SER A 211 22.93 0.72 10.50
C SER A 211 23.48 1.36 9.23
N GLU A 212 23.21 0.81 8.06
CA GLU A 212 23.64 1.38 6.78
C GLU A 212 22.76 2.54 6.30
N LEU A 213 21.69 2.85 7.03
CA LEU A 213 20.85 4.04 6.79
C LEU A 213 21.43 5.32 7.39
N GLU A 214 22.54 5.26 8.12
CA GLU A 214 23.19 6.44 8.71
C GLU A 214 23.49 7.50 7.66
N GLY A 215 22.95 8.70 7.86
CA GLY A 215 23.11 9.84 6.95
C GLY A 215 22.42 9.70 5.61
N LYS A 216 21.58 8.68 5.41
CA LYS A 216 20.78 8.51 4.18
C LYS A 216 19.40 9.11 4.34
N GLU A 217 18.83 9.56 3.23
CA GLU A 217 17.42 9.91 3.16
C GLU A 217 16.60 8.63 2.92
N VAL A 218 15.58 8.42 3.75
CA VAL A 218 14.70 7.24 3.70
C VAL A 218 13.27 7.68 3.44
N TRP A 219 12.67 7.12 2.39
CA TRP A 219 11.26 7.37 2.09
C TRP A 219 10.38 6.17 2.43
N VAL A 220 9.19 6.51 2.91
CA VAL A 220 8.14 5.59 3.31
C VAL A 220 6.98 5.76 2.33
N LEU A 221 6.82 4.82 1.41
CA LEU A 221 5.94 4.92 0.26
C LEU A 221 4.65 4.11 0.48
N SER A 222 3.50 4.76 0.36
CA SER A 222 2.21 4.08 0.50
C SER A 222 1.12 4.77 -0.33
N ALA A 223 0.11 4.03 -0.75
CA ALA A 223 -1.03 4.58 -1.48
C ALA A 223 -1.85 5.60 -0.67
N LEU A 224 -1.77 5.59 0.67
CA LEU A 224 -2.46 6.55 1.53
C LEU A 224 -1.79 7.92 1.56
N HIS A 225 -0.45 7.95 1.64
CA HIS A 225 0.32 9.16 1.87
C HIS A 225 1.13 9.62 0.64
N GLY A 226 1.27 8.76 -0.38
CA GLY A 226 2.30 8.94 -1.38
C GLY A 226 3.68 8.76 -0.74
N ILE A 227 4.47 9.82 -0.73
CA ILE A 227 5.82 9.86 -0.20
C ILE A 227 5.83 10.51 1.19
N ARG A 228 6.38 9.83 2.19
CA ARG A 228 6.76 10.41 3.49
C ARG A 228 8.28 10.29 3.64
N VAL A 229 8.91 11.32 4.20
CA VAL A 229 10.33 11.23 4.60
C VAL A 229 10.43 10.68 6.02
N ALA A 230 11.25 9.68 6.23
CA ALA A 230 11.58 9.24 7.58
C ALA A 230 12.45 10.29 8.29
N THR A 231 11.97 10.81 9.41
CA THR A 231 12.71 11.82 10.21
C THR A 231 13.56 11.20 11.30
N ALA A 232 13.23 9.99 11.72
CA ALA A 232 13.99 9.24 12.73
C ALA A 232 13.69 7.73 12.62
N ILE A 233 14.62 6.94 13.11
CA ILE A 233 14.42 5.53 13.47
C ILE A 233 14.63 5.43 14.97
N VAL A 234 13.65 4.90 15.71
CA VAL A 234 13.76 4.71 17.17
C VAL A 234 14.95 3.79 17.47
N ASP A 235 15.85 4.25 18.33
CA ASP A 235 17.11 3.57 18.64
C ASP A 235 18.01 3.28 17.43
N GLY A 236 17.82 4.01 16.32
CA GLY A 236 18.55 3.87 15.07
C GLY A 236 19.51 5.02 14.77
N PRO A 237 20.18 4.98 13.61
CA PRO A 237 21.10 6.03 13.19
C PRO A 237 20.35 7.31 12.79
N PRO A 238 21.05 8.48 12.78
CA PRO A 238 20.51 9.71 12.23
C PRO A 238 20.28 9.58 10.73
N LEU A 239 19.18 10.19 10.25
CA LEU A 239 18.77 10.20 8.85
C LEU A 239 18.93 11.59 8.24
N GLU A 240 19.13 11.66 6.93
CA GLU A 240 18.95 12.88 6.15
C GLU A 240 17.46 13.14 5.93
N VAL A 241 17.03 14.41 6.02
CA VAL A 241 15.65 14.83 5.78
C VAL A 241 15.62 15.91 4.72
N ASN A 242 14.99 15.64 3.59
CA ASN A 242 14.85 16.57 2.48
C ASN A 242 13.37 16.68 2.07
N LEU A 243 12.67 17.66 2.64
CA LEU A 243 11.25 17.88 2.35
C LEU A 243 11.03 18.48 0.96
N ASP A 244 11.93 19.33 0.46
CA ASP A 244 11.80 19.95 -0.86
C ASP A 244 11.86 18.88 -1.95
N ARG A 245 12.78 17.92 -1.84
CA ARG A 245 12.86 16.78 -2.75
C ARG A 245 11.59 15.93 -2.67
N ARG A 246 11.15 15.62 -1.45
CA ARG A 246 9.91 14.89 -1.23
C ARG A 246 8.73 15.58 -1.90
N ASP A 247 8.58 16.89 -1.73
CA ASP A 247 7.45 17.65 -2.27
C ASP A 247 7.48 17.66 -3.80
N HIS A 248 8.64 17.84 -4.41
CA HIS A 248 8.83 17.72 -5.86
C HIS A 248 8.36 16.36 -6.40
N PHE A 249 8.83 15.24 -5.81
CA PHE A 249 8.42 13.91 -6.28
C PHE A 249 6.99 13.54 -5.90
N GLN A 250 6.43 14.14 -4.86
CA GLN A 250 5.02 13.98 -4.53
C GLN A 250 4.12 14.65 -5.59
N GLU A 251 4.53 15.77 -6.17
CA GLU A 251 3.83 16.42 -7.28
C GLU A 251 3.87 15.53 -8.53
N LEU A 252 5.07 15.04 -8.91
CA LEU A 252 5.22 14.13 -10.04
C LEU A 252 4.42 12.82 -9.86
N TRP A 253 4.39 12.26 -8.65
CA TRP A 253 3.60 11.08 -8.34
C TRP A 253 2.11 11.34 -8.54
N ARG A 254 1.60 12.53 -8.25
CA ARG A 254 0.21 12.92 -8.48
C ARG A 254 -0.14 13.06 -9.96
N GLU A 255 0.80 13.27 -10.84
CA GLU A 255 0.55 13.32 -12.29
C GLU A 255 0.07 11.97 -12.86
N TYR A 256 0.20 10.88 -12.09
CA TYR A 256 -0.36 9.56 -12.42
C TYR A 256 -1.84 9.39 -11.97
N ASP A 257 -2.53 10.50 -11.73
CA ASP A 257 -3.94 10.50 -11.40
C ASP A 257 -4.78 9.87 -12.52
N TYR A 258 -5.77 9.11 -12.09
CA TYR A 258 -6.78 8.51 -12.93
C TYR A 258 -8.13 9.13 -12.54
N PRO A 259 -8.64 10.08 -13.33
CA PRO A 259 -9.91 10.73 -13.03
C PRO A 259 -11.07 9.76 -13.25
N LEU A 260 -11.99 9.71 -12.29
CA LEU A 260 -13.20 8.89 -12.42
C LEU A 260 -14.25 9.57 -13.32
N ASP A 261 -14.15 10.87 -13.54
CA ASP A 261 -15.02 11.60 -14.43
C ASP A 261 -14.63 11.34 -15.89
N GLY A 262 -15.53 10.70 -16.64
CA GLY A 262 -15.33 10.34 -18.04
C GLY A 262 -15.01 8.86 -18.28
N VAL A 263 -15.06 8.03 -17.25
CA VAL A 263 -14.89 6.57 -17.37
C VAL A 263 -16.16 5.87 -17.87
N PHE A 264 -17.30 6.57 -17.95
CA PHE A 264 -18.61 6.04 -18.39
C PHE A 264 -19.27 6.92 -19.44
#